data_e3af4729bfa4c03c6b0f2152c6fb3a44
#
_entry.id   e3af4729bfa4c03c6b0f2152c6fb3a44
#
_cell.length_a   1.000
_cell.length_b   1.000
_cell.length_c   1.000
_cell.angle_alpha   90.00
_cell.angle_beta   90.00
_cell.angle_gamma   90.00
#
_symmetry.space_group_name_H-M   'P 1'
#
loop_
_entity.id
_entity.type
_entity.pdbx_description
1 polymer ?
#
loop_
_entity_poly.entity_id
_entity_poly.type
_entity_poly.pdbx_seq_one_letter_code
_entity_poly.pdbx_strand_id
1 'polypeptide(L)'
;MRSAIDERMIESAIHEGITPVMHRFRRPLDPQNVDTEEPTVEGRAEANQHKLHLVERFGPAVFMSCGTSWPSIELAKQMMLRGAGGICVDVALGNSSTCAATLLELSNFKRAHGLNTRLMAGNVDTEEGYFLLALAGADVIKVGIGPGSACTTRGVTRAGAGQGSALMSVAKAQFIMGPEAPSFIADGGIKSSADVLVALALGAQAAMIGNLAARCEESGGLKRTIDGKQHVWYHGEASKWARIYEDGLVRPGMAVEGDARWLPLRGTLAELAVEFGGGLRNAFPYYNAFDITDLQRKFSIPQQICDLILGQTTGIYVVASGHAAESRANFA
;
A
#
# COMPACT_ATOMS: atom_id res chain seq x y z
N MET A 1 -1.54 -7.07 -0.24
CA MET A 1 -1.11 -8.19 0.66
C MET A 1 -2.21 -9.22 0.75
N ARG A 2 -1.89 -10.50 0.58
CA ARG A 2 -2.84 -11.63 0.70
C ARG A 2 -3.60 -11.66 2.02
N SER A 3 -2.95 -11.32 3.11
CA SER A 3 -3.57 -11.28 4.43
C SER A 3 -4.54 -10.12 4.65
N ALA A 4 -4.54 -9.10 3.78
CA ALA A 4 -5.36 -7.92 3.96
C ALA A 4 -6.59 -7.89 3.06
N ILE A 5 -6.51 -8.41 1.83
CA ILE A 5 -7.56 -8.21 0.84
C ILE A 5 -7.86 -9.51 0.06
N ASP A 6 -9.13 -9.82 -0.01
CA ASP A 6 -9.76 -10.80 -0.88
C ASP A 6 -11.09 -10.23 -1.42
N GLU A 7 -11.92 -11.07 -1.99
CA GLU A 7 -13.21 -10.69 -2.55
C GLU A 7 -14.16 -10.06 -1.51
N ARG A 8 -14.23 -10.62 -0.30
CA ARG A 8 -15.07 -10.11 0.79
C ARG A 8 -14.61 -8.72 1.26
N MET A 9 -13.29 -8.53 1.37
CA MET A 9 -12.72 -7.22 1.70
C MET A 9 -12.95 -6.19 0.58
N ILE A 10 -12.92 -6.61 -0.69
CA ILE A 10 -13.24 -5.72 -1.82
C ILE A 10 -14.68 -5.21 -1.71
N GLU A 11 -15.65 -6.10 -1.45
CA GLU A 11 -17.07 -5.71 -1.27
C GLU A 11 -17.23 -4.70 -0.14
N SER A 12 -16.68 -5.00 1.03
CA SER A 12 -16.75 -4.11 2.20
C SER A 12 -16.06 -2.77 1.93
N ALA A 13 -14.89 -2.77 1.28
CA ALA A 13 -14.18 -1.54 0.95
C ALA A 13 -15.01 -0.64 0.02
N ILE A 14 -15.62 -1.20 -1.02
CA ILE A 14 -16.49 -0.47 -1.95
C ILE A 14 -17.69 0.11 -1.20
N HIS A 15 -18.31 -0.68 -0.32
CA HIS A 15 -19.46 -0.22 0.49
C HIS A 15 -19.09 0.97 1.38
N GLU A 16 -17.90 0.94 1.98
CA GLU A 16 -17.41 2.03 2.84
C GLU A 16 -16.78 3.21 2.07
N GLY A 17 -16.82 3.20 0.73
CA GLY A 17 -16.21 4.24 -0.10
C GLY A 17 -14.68 4.22 -0.10
N ILE A 18 -14.07 3.09 0.26
CA ILE A 18 -12.62 2.86 0.28
C ILE A 18 -12.22 2.17 -1.02
N THR A 19 -11.19 2.68 -1.71
CA THR A 19 -10.70 2.08 -2.94
C THR A 19 -9.91 0.80 -2.65
N PRO A 20 -10.40 -0.38 -3.07
CA PRO A 20 -9.67 -1.63 -2.88
C PRO A 20 -8.55 -1.77 -3.91
N VAL A 21 -7.36 -2.22 -3.45
CA VAL A 21 -6.23 -2.56 -4.30
C VAL A 21 -5.89 -4.04 -4.10
N MET A 22 -6.33 -4.89 -5.04
CA MET A 22 -6.12 -6.33 -4.98
C MET A 22 -4.66 -6.67 -5.23
N HIS A 23 -4.11 -7.58 -4.46
CA HIS A 23 -2.72 -8.04 -4.58
C HIS A 23 -2.47 -8.86 -5.87
N ARG A 24 -1.22 -8.94 -6.30
CA ARG A 24 -0.80 -9.68 -7.51
C ARG A 24 -0.54 -11.18 -7.28
N PHE A 25 -0.45 -11.63 -6.05
CA PHE A 25 -0.07 -12.97 -5.66
C PHE A 25 -1.21 -13.98 -5.76
N ARG A 26 -0.91 -15.27 -5.59
CA ARG A 26 -1.92 -16.35 -5.51
C ARG A 26 -2.76 -16.23 -4.23
N ARG A 27 -3.88 -16.93 -4.16
CA ARG A 27 -4.67 -17.03 -2.93
C ARG A 27 -3.83 -17.64 -1.80
N PRO A 28 -4.04 -17.25 -0.53
CA PRO A 28 -3.43 -17.94 0.60
C PRO A 28 -3.99 -19.37 0.68
N LEU A 29 -3.11 -20.35 0.74
CA LEU A 29 -3.44 -21.70 1.17
C LEU A 29 -3.43 -21.79 2.70
N ASP A 30 -3.97 -22.87 3.24
CA ASP A 30 -3.88 -23.20 4.65
C ASP A 30 -2.39 -23.28 5.08
N PRO A 31 -1.95 -22.56 6.14
CA PRO A 31 -0.59 -22.68 6.64
C PRO A 31 -0.17 -24.10 7.01
N GLN A 32 -1.13 -24.98 7.29
CA GLN A 32 -0.85 -26.40 7.59
C GLN A 32 -0.43 -27.17 6.34
N ASN A 33 -0.75 -26.67 5.15
CA ASN A 33 -0.47 -27.29 3.86
C ASN A 33 0.66 -26.62 3.06
N VAL A 34 1.30 -25.60 3.61
CA VAL A 34 2.38 -24.84 2.90
C VAL A 34 3.57 -25.73 2.55
N ASP A 35 3.83 -26.80 3.35
CA ASP A 35 4.95 -27.70 3.12
C ASP A 35 4.66 -28.80 2.08
N THR A 36 3.42 -28.93 1.60
CA THR A 36 2.98 -30.08 0.80
C THR A 36 2.58 -29.76 -0.64
N GLU A 37 2.36 -28.48 -0.98
CA GLU A 37 1.92 -28.11 -2.32
C GLU A 37 3.00 -27.31 -3.07
N GLU A 38 3.62 -27.94 -4.07
CA GLU A 38 4.46 -27.23 -5.04
C GLU A 38 3.60 -26.28 -5.89
N PRO A 39 4.16 -25.11 -6.28
CA PRO A 39 3.47 -24.16 -7.14
C PRO A 39 3.27 -24.77 -8.53
N THR A 40 2.07 -25.27 -8.81
CA THR A 40 1.73 -25.84 -10.11
C THR A 40 1.42 -24.76 -11.15
N VAL A 41 1.59 -25.10 -12.41
CA VAL A 41 1.19 -24.25 -13.55
C VAL A 41 -0.31 -24.00 -13.52
N GLU A 42 -1.10 -25.03 -13.16
CA GLU A 42 -2.55 -24.96 -13.02
C GLU A 42 -2.97 -23.95 -11.94
N GLY A 43 -2.36 -23.99 -10.76
CA GLY A 43 -2.66 -23.05 -9.68
C GLY A 43 -2.39 -21.59 -10.04
N ARG A 44 -1.47 -21.33 -10.97
CA ARG A 44 -1.25 -19.97 -11.53
C ARG A 44 -2.36 -19.57 -12.50
N ALA A 45 -2.81 -20.49 -13.33
CA ALA A 45 -3.91 -20.23 -14.25
C ALA A 45 -5.22 -19.94 -13.50
N GLU A 46 -5.54 -20.71 -12.48
CA GLU A 46 -6.71 -20.48 -11.62
C GLU A 46 -6.64 -19.12 -10.91
N ALA A 47 -5.49 -18.75 -10.36
CA ALA A 47 -5.30 -17.44 -9.73
C ALA A 47 -5.49 -16.29 -10.72
N ASN A 48 -5.07 -16.44 -11.97
CA ASN A 48 -5.27 -15.45 -13.02
C ASN A 48 -6.75 -15.35 -13.43
N GLN A 49 -7.44 -16.48 -13.61
CA GLN A 49 -8.89 -16.51 -13.87
C GLN A 49 -9.68 -15.86 -12.75
N HIS A 50 -9.33 -16.13 -11.50
CA HIS A 50 -9.97 -15.48 -10.37
C HIS A 50 -9.79 -13.94 -10.41
N LYS A 51 -8.60 -13.45 -10.74
CA LYS A 51 -8.38 -11.99 -10.87
C LYS A 51 -9.23 -11.38 -11.99
N LEU A 52 -9.36 -12.06 -13.12
CA LEU A 52 -10.22 -11.62 -14.23
C LEU A 52 -11.70 -11.61 -13.81
N HIS A 53 -12.14 -12.63 -13.07
CA HIS A 53 -13.49 -12.67 -12.50
C HIS A 53 -13.73 -11.51 -11.50
N LEU A 54 -12.77 -11.16 -10.65
CA LEU A 54 -12.90 -10.00 -9.76
C LEU A 54 -13.08 -8.70 -10.57
N VAL A 55 -12.37 -8.54 -11.69
CA VAL A 55 -12.56 -7.38 -12.57
C VAL A 55 -13.94 -7.39 -13.22
N GLU A 56 -14.42 -8.54 -13.68
CA GLU A 56 -15.76 -8.67 -14.27
C GLU A 56 -16.87 -8.33 -13.26
N ARG A 57 -16.65 -8.69 -11.99
CA ARG A 57 -17.61 -8.44 -10.91
C ARG A 57 -17.58 -6.99 -10.38
N PHE A 58 -16.41 -6.43 -10.16
CA PHE A 58 -16.24 -5.14 -9.49
C PHE A 58 -15.88 -3.99 -10.44
N GLY A 59 -15.42 -4.30 -11.64
CA GLY A 59 -15.17 -3.34 -12.73
C GLY A 59 -14.33 -2.13 -12.31
N PRO A 60 -14.84 -0.92 -12.53
CA PRO A 60 -14.10 0.31 -12.28
C PRO A 60 -13.85 0.62 -10.79
N ALA A 61 -14.47 -0.11 -9.86
CA ALA A 61 -14.31 0.12 -8.43
C ALA A 61 -13.04 -0.51 -7.84
N VAL A 62 -12.34 -1.39 -8.58
CA VAL A 62 -11.19 -2.13 -8.07
C VAL A 62 -9.90 -1.79 -8.83
N PHE A 63 -8.80 -1.63 -8.07
CA PHE A 63 -7.44 -1.65 -8.60
C PHE A 63 -6.88 -3.07 -8.49
N MET A 64 -6.21 -3.52 -9.57
CA MET A 64 -5.57 -4.83 -9.64
C MET A 64 -4.06 -4.68 -9.70
N SER A 65 -3.32 -5.38 -8.83
CA SER A 65 -1.85 -5.29 -8.85
C SER A 65 -1.23 -6.23 -9.85
N CYS A 66 -0.15 -5.77 -10.49
CA CYS A 66 0.74 -6.56 -11.33
C CYS A 66 2.20 -6.41 -10.91
N GLY A 67 3.04 -7.35 -11.36
CA GLY A 67 4.50 -7.23 -11.29
C GLY A 67 5.06 -6.77 -12.63
N THR A 68 6.39 -6.90 -12.76
CA THR A 68 7.13 -6.46 -13.96
C THR A 68 7.54 -7.61 -14.90
N SER A 69 7.09 -8.83 -14.63
CA SER A 69 7.33 -9.95 -15.55
C SER A 69 6.36 -9.92 -16.73
N TRP A 70 6.80 -10.41 -17.88
CA TRP A 70 5.96 -10.44 -19.09
C TRP A 70 4.56 -11.06 -18.86
N PRO A 71 4.40 -12.24 -18.24
CA PRO A 71 3.06 -12.79 -18.01
C PRO A 71 2.19 -11.90 -17.10
N SER A 72 2.80 -11.16 -16.17
CA SER A 72 2.08 -10.24 -15.29
C SER A 72 1.60 -8.99 -16.04
N ILE A 73 2.39 -8.50 -16.99
CA ILE A 73 2.03 -7.37 -17.84
C ILE A 73 0.88 -7.76 -18.78
N GLU A 74 0.94 -8.93 -19.40
CA GLU A 74 -0.13 -9.42 -20.29
C GLU A 74 -1.45 -9.63 -19.51
N LEU A 75 -1.39 -10.16 -18.29
CA LEU A 75 -2.57 -10.25 -17.43
C LEU A 75 -3.12 -8.86 -17.09
N ALA A 76 -2.25 -7.89 -16.80
CA ALA A 76 -2.67 -6.50 -16.53
C ALA A 76 -3.42 -5.90 -17.73
N LYS A 77 -2.92 -6.09 -18.96
CA LYS A 77 -3.60 -5.65 -20.18
C LYS A 77 -4.99 -6.31 -20.33
N GLN A 78 -5.11 -7.60 -20.03
CA GLN A 78 -6.40 -8.28 -20.03
C GLN A 78 -7.36 -7.70 -18.99
N MET A 79 -6.89 -7.38 -17.78
CA MET A 79 -7.69 -6.74 -16.74
C MET A 79 -8.14 -5.33 -17.18
N MET A 80 -7.27 -4.56 -17.84
CA MET A 80 -7.63 -3.25 -18.41
C MET A 80 -8.74 -3.36 -19.45
N LEU A 81 -8.64 -4.31 -20.39
CA LEU A 81 -9.66 -4.55 -21.41
C LEU A 81 -11.02 -4.98 -20.82
N ARG A 82 -11.02 -5.60 -19.65
CA ARG A 82 -12.24 -5.99 -18.92
C ARG A 82 -12.80 -4.89 -18.01
N GLY A 83 -12.19 -3.69 -18.02
CA GLY A 83 -12.70 -2.52 -17.32
C GLY A 83 -12.24 -2.39 -15.87
N ALA A 84 -11.09 -2.92 -15.50
CA ALA A 84 -10.48 -2.62 -14.20
C ALA A 84 -10.34 -1.11 -13.99
N GLY A 85 -10.73 -0.59 -12.85
CA GLY A 85 -10.62 0.83 -12.50
C GLY A 85 -9.18 1.33 -12.47
N GLY A 86 -8.26 0.46 -12.07
CA GLY A 86 -6.84 0.74 -12.11
C GLY A 86 -5.96 -0.49 -12.14
N ILE A 87 -4.72 -0.29 -12.60
CA ILE A 87 -3.62 -1.25 -12.46
C ILE A 87 -2.56 -0.65 -11.55
N CYS A 88 -2.12 -1.43 -10.57
CA CYS A 88 -1.04 -1.07 -9.65
C CYS A 88 0.22 -1.88 -9.99
N VAL A 89 1.24 -1.24 -10.57
CA VAL A 89 2.57 -1.85 -10.71
C VAL A 89 3.23 -1.86 -9.33
N ASP A 90 3.17 -3.01 -8.66
CA ASP A 90 3.53 -3.17 -7.25
C ASP A 90 4.88 -3.89 -7.11
N VAL A 91 5.92 -3.13 -6.78
CA VAL A 91 7.29 -3.59 -6.59
C VAL A 91 7.92 -3.01 -5.33
N ALA A 92 8.92 -3.68 -4.79
CA ALA A 92 9.62 -3.20 -3.59
C ALA A 92 10.39 -1.89 -3.82
N LEU A 93 10.94 -1.70 -5.04
CA LEU A 93 11.65 -0.50 -5.47
C LEU A 93 11.07 0.00 -6.79
N GLY A 94 10.24 1.03 -6.72
CA GLY A 94 9.63 1.68 -7.90
C GLY A 94 10.63 2.52 -8.70
N ASN A 95 11.64 3.08 -8.04
CA ASN A 95 12.73 3.80 -8.69
C ASN A 95 13.68 2.83 -9.42
N SER A 96 13.16 2.18 -10.47
CA SER A 96 13.90 1.23 -11.30
C SER A 96 13.46 1.31 -12.76
N SER A 97 14.41 1.07 -13.67
CA SER A 97 14.16 1.04 -15.12
C SER A 97 13.09 0.01 -15.50
N THR A 98 13.08 -1.14 -14.83
CA THR A 98 12.11 -2.21 -15.07
C THR A 98 10.68 -1.77 -14.70
N CYS A 99 10.52 -1.08 -13.56
CA CYS A 99 9.21 -0.55 -13.16
C CYS A 99 8.74 0.53 -14.13
N ALA A 100 9.62 1.45 -14.50
CA ALA A 100 9.31 2.51 -15.45
C ALA A 100 8.96 1.96 -16.84
N ALA A 101 9.70 0.97 -17.35
CA ALA A 101 9.41 0.33 -18.62
C ALA A 101 8.04 -0.38 -18.62
N THR A 102 7.72 -1.11 -17.54
CA THR A 102 6.41 -1.75 -17.39
C THR A 102 5.28 -0.73 -17.37
N LEU A 103 5.45 0.36 -16.63
CA LEU A 103 4.45 1.41 -16.54
C LEU A 103 4.25 2.12 -17.87
N LEU A 104 5.34 2.42 -18.60
CA LEU A 104 5.29 3.01 -19.92
C LEU A 104 4.57 2.11 -20.93
N GLU A 105 4.81 0.79 -20.88
CA GLU A 105 4.13 -0.19 -21.72
C GLU A 105 2.61 -0.19 -21.45
N LEU A 106 2.20 -0.22 -20.18
CA LEU A 106 0.79 -0.16 -19.81
C LEU A 106 0.16 1.19 -20.17
N SER A 107 0.89 2.30 -20.03
CA SER A 107 0.44 3.64 -20.43
C SER A 107 0.23 3.75 -21.94
N ASN A 108 1.16 3.19 -22.74
CA ASN A 108 1.01 3.12 -24.19
C ASN A 108 -0.19 2.25 -24.59
N PHE A 109 -0.36 1.09 -23.94
CA PHE A 109 -1.50 0.20 -24.17
C PHE A 109 -2.82 0.89 -23.83
N LYS A 110 -2.92 1.58 -22.68
CA LYS A 110 -4.06 2.40 -22.27
C LYS A 110 -4.45 3.39 -23.36
N ARG A 111 -3.47 4.15 -23.85
CA ARG A 111 -3.69 5.17 -24.91
C ARG A 111 -4.13 4.56 -26.24
N ALA A 112 -3.47 3.50 -26.67
CA ALA A 112 -3.77 2.82 -27.93
C ALA A 112 -5.20 2.25 -28.00
N HIS A 113 -5.77 1.86 -26.85
CA HIS A 113 -7.11 1.28 -26.75
C HIS A 113 -8.17 2.25 -26.19
N GLY A 114 -7.82 3.52 -25.94
CA GLY A 114 -8.76 4.51 -25.41
C GLY A 114 -9.33 4.16 -24.01
N LEU A 115 -8.54 3.50 -23.16
CA LEU A 115 -9.00 3.01 -21.87
C LEU A 115 -8.91 4.09 -20.79
N ASN A 116 -9.87 4.11 -19.87
CA ASN A 116 -9.91 5.03 -18.72
C ASN A 116 -9.24 4.44 -17.45
N THR A 117 -8.63 3.24 -17.53
CA THR A 117 -7.95 2.60 -16.41
C THR A 117 -6.87 3.52 -15.84
N ARG A 118 -6.86 3.73 -14.52
CA ARG A 118 -5.81 4.50 -13.85
C ARG A 118 -4.57 3.64 -13.61
N LEU A 119 -3.40 4.24 -13.73
CA LEU A 119 -2.12 3.57 -13.51
C LEU A 119 -1.50 4.06 -12.19
N MET A 120 -1.37 3.14 -11.25
CA MET A 120 -0.66 3.34 -9.98
C MET A 120 0.66 2.60 -10.03
N ALA A 121 1.73 3.17 -9.49
CA ALA A 121 3.03 2.50 -9.41
C ALA A 121 3.77 2.85 -8.10
N GLY A 122 4.68 2.01 -7.68
CA GLY A 122 5.54 2.24 -6.52
C GLY A 122 6.13 0.92 -5.98
N ASN A 123 6.92 1.02 -4.89
CA ASN A 123 7.00 2.20 -4.01
C ASN A 123 8.26 3.02 -4.31
N VAL A 124 8.18 4.31 -4.05
CA VAL A 124 9.30 5.24 -4.09
C VAL A 124 9.43 5.97 -2.74
N ASP A 125 10.58 6.61 -2.50
CA ASP A 125 10.85 7.43 -1.31
C ASP A 125 11.68 8.68 -1.62
N THR A 126 11.94 8.95 -2.91
CA THR A 126 12.75 10.07 -3.38
C THR A 126 12.09 10.87 -4.48
N GLU A 127 12.57 12.11 -4.71
CA GLU A 127 12.16 12.99 -5.83
C GLU A 127 12.41 12.30 -7.17
N GLU A 128 13.58 11.67 -7.35
CA GLU A 128 13.95 11.01 -8.61
C GLU A 128 13.01 9.85 -8.93
N GLY A 129 12.66 9.05 -7.91
CA GLY A 129 11.71 7.95 -8.07
C GLY A 129 10.33 8.45 -8.47
N TYR A 130 9.87 9.57 -7.89
CA TYR A 130 8.61 10.21 -8.27
C TYR A 130 8.65 10.68 -9.74
N PHE A 131 9.68 11.44 -10.15
CA PHE A 131 9.81 11.92 -11.53
C PHE A 131 9.87 10.77 -12.53
N LEU A 132 10.62 9.70 -12.20
CA LEU A 132 10.75 8.53 -13.06
C LEU A 132 9.38 7.90 -13.37
N LEU A 133 8.57 7.67 -12.35
CA LEU A 133 7.26 7.05 -12.52
C LEU A 133 6.24 8.02 -13.13
N ALA A 134 6.29 9.29 -12.79
CA ALA A 134 5.44 10.32 -13.39
C ALA A 134 5.66 10.40 -14.90
N LEU A 135 6.91 10.48 -15.34
CA LEU A 135 7.27 10.52 -16.77
C LEU A 135 6.95 9.22 -17.52
N ALA A 136 6.92 8.09 -16.81
CA ALA A 136 6.50 6.80 -17.37
C ALA A 136 4.97 6.66 -17.49
N GLY A 137 4.19 7.63 -17.00
CA GLY A 137 2.74 7.70 -17.18
C GLY A 137 1.92 7.19 -15.99
N ALA A 138 2.45 7.27 -14.77
CA ALA A 138 1.67 7.04 -13.56
C ALA A 138 0.58 8.12 -13.40
N ASP A 139 -0.64 7.70 -13.03
CA ASP A 139 -1.69 8.60 -12.53
C ASP A 139 -1.59 8.76 -11.00
N VAL A 140 -1.05 7.72 -10.32
CA VAL A 140 -0.89 7.68 -8.84
C VAL A 140 0.44 7.02 -8.48
N ILE A 141 1.18 7.58 -7.52
CA ILE A 141 2.46 7.04 -7.07
C ILE A 141 2.39 6.64 -5.59
N LYS A 142 2.79 5.41 -5.27
CA LYS A 142 2.87 4.92 -3.89
C LYS A 142 4.21 5.31 -3.28
N VAL A 143 4.15 5.93 -2.09
CA VAL A 143 5.31 6.45 -1.36
C VAL A 143 5.52 5.71 -0.06
N GLY A 144 6.70 5.12 0.10
CA GLY A 144 7.13 4.46 1.33
C GLY A 144 7.88 3.15 1.10
N ILE A 145 9.17 3.14 1.40
CA ILE A 145 10.01 1.95 1.41
C ILE A 145 10.36 1.62 2.86
N GLY A 146 9.87 0.48 3.34
CA GLY A 146 10.17 -0.03 4.67
C GLY A 146 9.29 0.42 5.84
N PRO A 147 8.26 1.32 5.73
CA PRO A 147 7.44 1.70 6.88
C PRO A 147 6.38 0.66 7.23
N GLY A 148 6.12 -0.31 6.37
CA GLY A 148 5.10 -1.34 6.56
C GLY A 148 5.36 -2.22 7.77
N SER A 149 4.31 -2.58 8.52
CA SER A 149 4.39 -3.36 9.76
C SER A 149 5.00 -4.76 9.60
N ALA A 150 4.92 -5.36 8.41
CA ALA A 150 5.56 -6.65 8.09
C ALA A 150 6.88 -6.47 7.32
N CYS A 151 7.30 -5.23 7.04
CA CYS A 151 8.50 -4.96 6.24
C CYS A 151 9.74 -4.90 7.13
N THR A 152 10.75 -5.71 6.81
CA THR A 152 12.06 -5.70 7.47
C THR A 152 13.17 -5.17 6.56
N THR A 153 12.85 -4.63 5.39
CA THR A 153 13.80 -4.14 4.38
C THR A 153 14.82 -3.18 4.99
N ARG A 154 14.38 -2.20 5.79
CA ARG A 154 15.33 -1.24 6.43
C ARG A 154 16.30 -1.91 7.38
N GLY A 155 15.86 -2.94 8.09
CA GLY A 155 16.74 -3.73 8.99
C GLY A 155 17.77 -4.56 8.23
N VAL A 156 17.37 -5.11 7.10
CA VAL A 156 18.19 -6.05 6.29
C VAL A 156 19.13 -5.30 5.33
N THR A 157 18.61 -4.27 4.63
CA THR A 157 19.32 -3.63 3.50
C THR A 157 19.76 -2.20 3.78
N ARG A 158 19.22 -1.57 4.83
CA ARG A 158 19.34 -0.12 5.10
C ARG A 158 18.70 0.78 4.03
N ALA A 159 18.01 0.19 3.05
CA ALA A 159 17.25 0.95 2.04
C ALA A 159 15.95 1.52 2.63
N GLY A 160 15.54 2.68 2.12
CA GLY A 160 14.34 3.38 2.53
C GLY A 160 14.60 4.62 3.37
N ALA A 161 13.64 5.53 3.37
CA ALA A 161 13.64 6.76 4.17
C ALA A 161 12.56 6.75 5.25
N GLY A 162 12.65 7.62 6.24
CA GLY A 162 11.55 7.89 7.17
C GLY A 162 10.29 8.30 6.38
N GLN A 163 9.10 7.81 6.76
CA GLN A 163 7.90 8.03 5.95
C GLN A 163 7.58 9.52 5.77
N GLY A 164 7.72 10.33 6.83
CA GLY A 164 7.53 11.77 6.72
C GLY A 164 8.51 12.43 5.77
N SER A 165 9.80 12.05 5.82
CA SER A 165 10.83 12.58 4.91
C SER A 165 10.56 12.16 3.46
N ALA A 166 10.12 10.92 3.22
CA ALA A 166 9.77 10.46 1.88
C ALA A 166 8.58 11.24 1.30
N LEU A 167 7.53 11.46 2.11
CA LEU A 167 6.36 12.25 1.70
C LEU A 167 6.73 13.69 1.37
N MET A 168 7.57 14.34 2.20
CA MET A 168 8.04 15.71 1.95
C MET A 168 8.88 15.80 0.67
N SER A 169 9.78 14.84 0.43
CA SER A 169 10.58 14.76 -0.79
C SER A 169 9.68 14.65 -2.03
N VAL A 170 8.71 13.75 -2.00
CA VAL A 170 7.76 13.55 -3.10
C VAL A 170 6.82 14.75 -3.28
N ALA A 171 6.34 15.36 -2.20
CA ALA A 171 5.51 16.57 -2.29
C ALA A 171 6.25 17.74 -2.97
N LYS A 172 7.54 17.88 -2.70
CA LYS A 172 8.41 18.86 -3.40
C LYS A 172 8.51 18.53 -4.89
N ALA A 173 8.71 17.25 -5.25
CA ALA A 173 8.77 16.85 -6.66
C ALA A 173 7.43 17.07 -7.37
N GLN A 174 6.30 16.78 -6.73
CA GLN A 174 4.96 17.06 -7.24
C GLN A 174 4.77 18.56 -7.49
N PHE A 175 5.16 19.39 -6.53
CA PHE A 175 5.08 20.85 -6.68
C PHE A 175 5.90 21.36 -7.85
N ILE A 176 7.14 20.88 -8.03
CA ILE A 176 8.01 21.23 -9.16
C ILE A 176 7.39 20.84 -10.50
N MET A 177 6.73 19.69 -10.56
CA MET A 177 6.09 19.18 -11.77
C MET A 177 4.83 19.95 -12.16
N GLY A 178 4.18 20.60 -11.20
CA GLY A 178 3.03 21.49 -11.43
C GLY A 178 1.68 20.78 -11.47
N PRO A 179 0.63 21.44 -12.03
CA PRO A 179 -0.77 21.01 -11.89
C PRO A 179 -1.09 19.64 -12.49
N GLU A 180 -0.35 19.22 -13.50
CA GLU A 180 -0.54 17.92 -14.18
C GLU A 180 0.23 16.78 -13.51
N ALA A 181 0.86 17.05 -12.37
CA ALA A 181 1.62 16.05 -11.63
C ALA A 181 0.72 14.93 -11.10
N PRO A 182 1.15 13.65 -11.18
CA PRO A 182 0.39 12.54 -10.62
C PRO A 182 0.18 12.72 -9.12
N SER A 183 -0.97 12.24 -8.65
CA SER A 183 -1.23 12.14 -7.20
C SER A 183 -0.27 11.17 -6.54
N PHE A 184 -0.01 11.32 -5.24
CA PHE A 184 0.71 10.31 -4.48
C PHE A 184 -0.02 9.89 -3.21
N ILE A 185 0.21 8.66 -2.78
CA ILE A 185 -0.39 8.10 -1.59
C ILE A 185 0.69 7.62 -0.61
N ALA A 186 0.43 7.81 0.69
CA ALA A 186 1.29 7.29 1.75
C ALA A 186 1.04 5.79 1.94
N ASP A 187 2.02 4.95 1.61
CA ASP A 187 1.91 3.49 1.75
C ASP A 187 2.82 2.97 2.87
N GLY A 188 2.19 2.47 3.92
CA GLY A 188 2.84 1.92 5.11
C GLY A 188 3.02 2.92 6.26
N GLY A 189 3.17 2.38 7.47
CA GLY A 189 3.33 3.17 8.69
C GLY A 189 2.02 3.68 9.31
N ILE A 190 0.89 3.54 8.66
CA ILE A 190 -0.43 3.99 9.14
C ILE A 190 -0.97 3.04 10.21
N LYS A 191 -1.17 3.55 11.41
CA LYS A 191 -1.64 2.82 12.60
C LYS A 191 -2.87 3.46 13.24
N SER A 192 -3.16 4.72 12.90
CA SER A 192 -4.24 5.52 13.46
C SER A 192 -4.71 6.61 12.49
N SER A 193 -5.82 7.26 12.80
CA SER A 193 -6.31 8.44 12.06
C SER A 193 -5.31 9.61 12.11
N ALA A 194 -4.52 9.72 13.18
CA ALA A 194 -3.48 10.74 13.30
C ALA A 194 -2.36 10.55 12.26
N ASP A 195 -1.97 9.29 11.96
CA ASP A 195 -0.99 9.03 10.90
C ASP A 195 -1.53 9.39 9.52
N VAL A 196 -2.83 9.15 9.27
CA VAL A 196 -3.51 9.61 8.05
C VAL A 196 -3.47 11.12 7.95
N LEU A 197 -3.84 11.83 9.04
CA LEU A 197 -3.81 13.29 9.07
C LEU A 197 -2.41 13.84 8.73
N VAL A 198 -1.36 13.27 9.34
CA VAL A 198 0.02 13.68 9.06
C VAL A 198 0.38 13.42 7.60
N ALA A 199 0.02 12.26 7.05
CA ALA A 199 0.28 11.96 5.64
C ALA A 199 -0.41 12.96 4.70
N LEU A 200 -1.67 13.30 4.97
CA LEU A 200 -2.44 14.30 4.21
C LEU A 200 -1.81 15.69 4.35
N ALA A 201 -1.44 16.12 5.55
CA ALA A 201 -0.78 17.40 5.80
C ALA A 201 0.56 17.52 5.06
N LEU A 202 1.29 16.42 4.90
CA LEU A 202 2.55 16.35 4.13
C LEU A 202 2.35 16.20 2.61
N GLY A 203 1.13 16.37 2.12
CA GLY A 203 0.84 16.47 0.69
C GLY A 203 0.26 15.21 0.05
N ALA A 204 0.18 14.07 0.74
CA ALA A 204 -0.45 12.88 0.20
C ALA A 204 -1.97 13.12 -0.04
N GLN A 205 -2.51 12.57 -1.12
CA GLN A 205 -3.93 12.64 -1.41
C GLN A 205 -4.74 11.50 -0.75
N ALA A 206 -4.05 10.44 -0.34
CA ALA A 206 -4.65 9.30 0.39
C ALA A 206 -3.58 8.55 1.18
N ALA A 207 -4.03 7.61 2.02
CA ALA A 207 -3.17 6.67 2.73
C ALA A 207 -3.59 5.23 2.44
N MET A 208 -2.61 4.36 2.20
CA MET A 208 -2.81 2.93 2.02
C MET A 208 -2.63 2.20 3.34
N ILE A 209 -3.66 1.48 3.77
CA ILE A 209 -3.64 0.67 4.99
C ILE A 209 -3.47 -0.81 4.63
N GLY A 210 -2.55 -1.50 5.29
CA GLY A 210 -2.34 -2.94 5.12
C GLY A 210 -2.60 -3.71 6.41
N ASN A 211 -1.86 -3.40 7.47
CA ASN A 211 -1.98 -4.09 8.76
C ASN A 211 -3.36 -3.94 9.40
N LEU A 212 -3.92 -2.75 9.38
CA LEU A 212 -5.24 -2.49 9.94
C LEU A 212 -6.32 -3.25 9.18
N ALA A 213 -6.32 -3.20 7.84
CA ALA A 213 -7.24 -3.96 7.00
C ALA A 213 -7.08 -5.47 7.18
N ALA A 214 -5.84 -5.96 7.31
CA ALA A 214 -5.59 -7.39 7.58
C ALA A 214 -6.20 -7.88 8.90
N ARG A 215 -6.41 -7.00 9.86
CA ARG A 215 -7.00 -7.30 11.16
C ARG A 215 -8.52 -7.13 11.21
N CYS A 216 -9.15 -6.74 10.12
CA CYS A 216 -10.60 -6.71 10.01
C CYS A 216 -11.16 -8.12 9.77
N GLU A 217 -12.42 -8.32 10.15
CA GLU A 217 -13.12 -9.60 10.00
C GLU A 217 -13.26 -10.03 8.54
N GLU A 218 -13.33 -9.05 7.62
CA GLU A 218 -13.46 -9.26 6.18
C GLU A 218 -12.15 -9.60 5.48
N SER A 219 -11.02 -9.52 6.19
CA SER A 219 -9.69 -9.74 5.59
C SER A 219 -9.51 -11.15 5.01
N GLY A 220 -8.71 -11.25 3.95
CA GLY A 220 -8.36 -12.52 3.30
C GLY A 220 -7.39 -13.42 4.08
N GLY A 221 -6.86 -12.94 5.21
CA GLY A 221 -5.96 -13.72 6.05
C GLY A 221 -6.64 -14.88 6.74
N LEU A 222 -5.89 -15.95 6.96
CA LEU A 222 -6.36 -17.13 7.70
C LEU A 222 -6.69 -16.73 9.13
N LYS A 223 -7.78 -17.28 9.67
CA LYS A 223 -8.28 -16.97 11.00
C LYS A 223 -8.18 -18.16 11.93
N ARG A 224 -7.80 -17.90 13.18
CA ARG A 224 -7.66 -18.92 14.22
C ARG A 224 -8.01 -18.36 15.59
N THR A 225 -8.64 -19.17 16.43
CA THR A 225 -8.84 -18.85 17.85
C THR A 225 -7.57 -19.20 18.63
N ILE A 226 -6.99 -18.21 19.32
CA ILE A 226 -5.85 -18.37 20.23
C ILE A 226 -6.27 -17.76 21.56
N ASP A 227 -6.20 -18.54 22.64
CA ASP A 227 -6.59 -18.10 24.00
C ASP A 227 -7.99 -17.45 24.03
N GLY A 228 -8.96 -18.05 23.33
CA GLY A 228 -10.35 -17.58 23.27
C GLY A 228 -10.58 -16.33 22.41
N LYS A 229 -9.56 -15.79 21.74
CA LYS A 229 -9.66 -14.61 20.88
C LYS A 229 -9.37 -14.97 19.42
N GLN A 230 -10.10 -14.35 18.50
CA GLN A 230 -9.86 -14.51 17.07
C GLN A 230 -8.59 -13.78 16.65
N HIS A 231 -7.74 -14.47 15.91
CA HIS A 231 -6.50 -13.95 15.32
C HIS A 231 -6.48 -14.19 13.82
N VAL A 232 -5.75 -13.33 13.10
CA VAL A 232 -5.48 -13.45 11.67
C VAL A 232 -3.99 -13.73 11.45
N TRP A 233 -3.67 -14.58 10.48
CA TRP A 233 -2.30 -14.76 10.00
C TRP A 233 -1.90 -13.59 9.11
N TYR A 234 -1.10 -12.70 9.67
CA TYR A 234 -0.59 -11.52 8.99
C TYR A 234 0.85 -11.74 8.52
N HIS A 235 1.11 -11.49 7.24
CA HIS A 235 2.44 -11.69 6.67
C HIS A 235 2.76 -10.65 5.60
N GLY A 236 4.05 -10.28 5.50
CA GLY A 236 4.61 -9.54 4.38
C GLY A 236 4.82 -10.45 3.17
N GLU A 237 4.65 -9.93 1.97
CA GLU A 237 4.87 -10.70 0.73
C GLU A 237 6.34 -11.03 0.46
N ALA A 238 7.27 -10.40 1.18
CA ALA A 238 8.69 -10.74 1.20
C ALA A 238 9.09 -11.63 2.39
N SER A 239 8.12 -12.14 3.18
CA SER A 239 8.38 -13.07 4.28
C SER A 239 8.82 -14.44 3.76
N LYS A 240 9.50 -15.20 4.61
CA LYS A 240 9.90 -16.58 4.30
C LYS A 240 8.69 -17.42 3.88
N TRP A 241 7.60 -17.32 4.65
CA TRP A 241 6.36 -18.05 4.37
C TRP A 241 5.78 -17.69 3.00
N ALA A 242 5.66 -16.38 2.68
CA ALA A 242 5.11 -15.94 1.41
C ALA A 242 5.95 -16.38 0.20
N ARG A 243 7.28 -16.40 0.35
CA ARG A 243 8.20 -16.85 -0.72
C ARG A 243 8.12 -18.35 -0.95
N ILE A 244 8.10 -19.16 0.10
CA ILE A 244 7.90 -20.62 -0.03
C ILE A 244 6.60 -20.89 -0.76
N TYR A 245 5.52 -20.21 -0.36
CA TYR A 245 4.21 -20.37 -0.94
C TYR A 245 4.15 -19.95 -2.43
N GLU A 246 4.79 -18.84 -2.80
CA GLU A 246 4.75 -18.32 -4.19
C GLU A 246 5.73 -19.02 -5.12
N ASP A 247 6.94 -19.30 -4.64
CA ASP A 247 8.07 -19.79 -5.43
C ASP A 247 8.45 -21.25 -5.14
N GLY A 248 7.79 -21.91 -4.15
CA GLY A 248 8.14 -23.24 -3.67
C GLY A 248 9.35 -23.31 -2.76
N LEU A 249 10.20 -22.28 -2.74
CA LEU A 249 11.41 -22.21 -1.93
C LEU A 249 11.87 -20.78 -1.67
N VAL A 250 12.68 -20.62 -0.64
CA VAL A 250 13.53 -19.43 -0.49
C VAL A 250 14.85 -19.71 -1.21
N ARG A 251 15.16 -18.95 -2.25
CA ARG A 251 16.39 -19.15 -3.01
C ARG A 251 17.62 -18.97 -2.11
N PRO A 252 18.61 -19.88 -2.17
CA PRO A 252 19.84 -19.73 -1.41
C PRO A 252 20.50 -18.37 -1.66
N GLY A 253 20.97 -17.71 -0.61
CA GLY A 253 21.61 -16.39 -0.70
C GLY A 253 20.65 -15.19 -0.77
N MET A 254 19.34 -15.40 -0.83
CA MET A 254 18.37 -14.30 -0.73
C MET A 254 17.98 -14.02 0.72
N ALA A 255 18.09 -12.77 1.13
CA ALA A 255 17.57 -12.32 2.42
C ALA A 255 16.04 -12.26 2.42
N VAL A 256 15.45 -12.59 3.56
CA VAL A 256 14.01 -12.40 3.83
C VAL A 256 13.80 -10.99 4.35
N GLU A 257 12.91 -10.24 3.71
CA GLU A 257 12.64 -8.83 4.02
C GLU A 257 11.21 -8.61 4.53
N GLY A 258 10.62 -9.64 5.11
CA GLY A 258 9.26 -9.59 5.66
C GLY A 258 9.06 -10.53 6.83
N ASP A 259 8.17 -10.14 7.73
CA ASP A 259 7.75 -10.90 8.91
C ASP A 259 6.38 -11.55 8.68
N ALA A 260 6.09 -12.60 9.47
CA ALA A 260 4.80 -13.29 9.48
C ALA A 260 4.44 -13.67 10.92
N ARG A 261 3.22 -13.35 11.35
CA ARG A 261 2.76 -13.57 12.73
C ARG A 261 1.24 -13.56 12.86
N TRP A 262 0.73 -14.20 13.91
CA TRP A 262 -0.67 -14.09 14.31
C TRP A 262 -0.91 -12.72 14.97
N LEU A 263 -1.96 -12.02 14.52
CA LEU A 263 -2.41 -10.76 15.12
C LEU A 263 -3.88 -10.87 15.55
N PRO A 264 -4.27 -10.30 16.69
CA PRO A 264 -5.66 -10.28 17.10
C PRO A 264 -6.51 -9.50 16.08
N LEU A 265 -7.71 -10.00 15.77
CA LEU A 265 -8.72 -9.27 15.02
C LEU A 265 -9.13 -8.00 15.78
N ARG A 266 -9.64 -7.02 15.03
CA ARG A 266 -9.92 -5.68 15.52
C ARG A 266 -11.37 -5.24 15.30
N GLY A 267 -12.20 -6.08 14.71
CA GLY A 267 -13.56 -5.77 14.31
C GLY A 267 -13.71 -5.67 12.80
N THR A 268 -14.73 -4.96 12.33
CA THR A 268 -15.06 -4.81 10.91
C THR A 268 -14.34 -3.65 10.23
N LEU A 269 -14.32 -3.66 8.90
CA LEU A 269 -13.82 -2.52 8.12
C LEU A 269 -14.68 -1.27 8.33
N ALA A 270 -16.01 -1.44 8.48
CA ALA A 270 -16.94 -0.36 8.77
C ALA A 270 -16.61 0.35 10.09
N GLU A 271 -16.36 -0.42 11.16
CA GLU A 271 -15.95 0.14 12.46
C GLU A 271 -14.63 0.90 12.34
N LEU A 272 -13.67 0.36 11.59
CA LEU A 272 -12.40 1.04 11.32
C LEU A 272 -12.61 2.35 10.55
N ALA A 273 -13.48 2.36 9.53
CA ALA A 273 -13.80 3.55 8.74
C ALA A 273 -14.45 4.65 9.62
N VAL A 274 -15.36 4.27 10.51
CA VAL A 274 -15.99 5.19 11.47
C VAL A 274 -14.97 5.77 12.44
N GLU A 275 -14.08 4.93 13.00
CA GLU A 275 -13.00 5.37 13.91
C GLU A 275 -12.08 6.39 13.23
N PHE A 276 -11.61 6.08 12.02
CA PHE A 276 -10.72 6.97 11.27
C PHE A 276 -11.40 8.26 10.84
N GLY A 277 -12.61 8.16 10.31
CA GLY A 277 -13.41 9.33 9.95
C GLY A 277 -13.71 10.23 11.14
N GLY A 278 -13.98 9.65 12.31
CA GLY A 278 -14.18 10.38 13.57
C GLY A 278 -12.91 11.13 13.98
N GLY A 279 -11.77 10.45 13.99
CA GLY A 279 -10.48 11.06 14.34
C GLY A 279 -10.10 12.20 13.41
N LEU A 280 -10.29 12.05 12.09
CA LEU A 280 -10.02 13.10 11.12
C LEU A 280 -10.97 14.29 11.31
N ARG A 281 -12.30 14.07 11.45
CA ARG A 281 -13.25 15.15 11.71
C ARG A 281 -12.91 15.95 12.96
N ASN A 282 -12.44 15.28 14.01
CA ASN A 282 -12.03 15.97 15.24
C ASN A 282 -10.74 16.76 15.06
N ALA A 283 -9.82 16.32 14.20
CA ALA A 283 -8.54 16.94 14.02
C ALA A 283 -8.59 18.23 13.18
N PHE A 284 -9.39 18.26 12.11
CA PHE A 284 -9.45 19.40 11.18
C PHE A 284 -9.70 20.76 11.84
N PRO A 285 -10.65 20.91 12.81
CA PRO A 285 -10.86 22.16 13.52
C PRO A 285 -9.63 22.66 14.29
N TYR A 286 -8.79 21.76 14.85
CA TYR A 286 -7.56 22.18 15.55
C TYR A 286 -6.57 22.90 14.64
N TYR A 287 -6.61 22.60 13.34
CA TYR A 287 -5.77 23.25 12.33
C TYR A 287 -6.50 24.36 11.57
N ASN A 288 -7.72 24.73 11.96
CA ASN A 288 -8.58 25.63 11.20
C ASN A 288 -8.73 25.20 9.72
N ALA A 289 -8.66 23.91 9.44
CA ALA A 289 -8.78 23.38 8.08
C ALA A 289 -10.21 22.94 7.79
N PHE A 290 -10.72 23.31 6.63
CA PHE A 290 -12.08 22.96 6.18
C PHE A 290 -12.08 21.69 5.32
N ASP A 291 -10.98 21.44 4.60
CA ASP A 291 -10.79 20.29 3.74
C ASP A 291 -9.30 19.91 3.64
N ILE A 292 -9.00 18.86 2.91
CA ILE A 292 -7.62 18.36 2.72
C ILE A 292 -6.75 19.41 2.01
N THR A 293 -7.29 20.11 1.02
CA THR A 293 -6.55 21.12 0.27
C THR A 293 -6.18 22.31 1.16
N ASP A 294 -7.10 22.73 2.02
CA ASP A 294 -6.86 23.79 2.99
C ASP A 294 -5.83 23.35 4.04
N LEU A 295 -5.93 22.10 4.52
CA LEU A 295 -4.91 21.51 5.41
C LEU A 295 -3.53 21.53 4.75
N GLN A 296 -3.40 21.03 3.53
CA GLN A 296 -2.14 20.98 2.79
C GLN A 296 -1.57 22.37 2.55
N ARG A 297 -2.41 23.35 2.20
CA ARG A 297 -1.99 24.74 2.01
C ARG A 297 -1.37 25.33 3.28
N LYS A 298 -1.93 25.03 4.45
CA LYS A 298 -1.42 25.51 5.74
C LYS A 298 -0.07 24.92 6.11
N PHE A 299 0.20 23.69 5.68
CA PHE A 299 1.48 23.01 5.90
C PHE A 299 2.46 23.09 4.72
N SER A 300 2.11 23.77 3.62
CA SER A 300 3.01 23.97 2.48
C SER A 300 4.15 24.98 2.73
N ILE A 301 4.07 25.76 3.80
CA ILE A 301 5.13 26.70 4.17
C ILE A 301 6.23 25.95 4.94
N PRO A 302 7.52 26.07 4.53
CA PRO A 302 8.63 25.32 5.12
C PRO A 302 8.72 25.38 6.65
N GLN A 303 8.43 26.54 7.24
CA GLN A 303 8.45 26.72 8.70
C GLN A 303 7.35 25.91 9.38
N GLN A 304 6.14 25.89 8.83
CA GLN A 304 5.02 25.10 9.36
C GLN A 304 5.28 23.60 9.26
N ILE A 305 5.98 23.16 8.21
CA ILE A 305 6.43 21.76 8.09
C ILE A 305 7.46 21.44 9.18
N CYS A 306 8.41 22.33 9.44
CA CYS A 306 9.37 22.17 10.53
C CYS A 306 8.67 22.11 11.89
N ASP A 307 7.71 22.99 12.12
CA ASP A 307 6.93 23.04 13.35
C ASP A 307 6.07 21.78 13.53
N LEU A 308 5.48 21.26 12.45
CA LEU A 308 4.78 19.99 12.42
C LEU A 308 5.70 18.82 12.81
N ILE A 309 6.89 18.74 12.22
CA ILE A 309 7.87 17.69 12.48
C ILE A 309 8.39 17.77 13.93
N LEU A 310 8.63 18.98 14.43
CA LEU A 310 9.12 19.21 15.78
C LEU A 310 8.04 19.22 16.85
N GLY A 311 6.76 19.13 16.45
CA GLY A 311 5.63 19.13 17.36
C GLY A 311 5.45 20.43 18.13
N GLN A 312 5.99 21.57 17.61
CA GLN A 312 6.03 22.83 18.34
C GLN A 312 4.72 23.64 18.27
N THR A 313 3.89 23.45 17.24
CA THR A 313 2.69 24.28 17.06
C THR A 313 1.41 23.67 17.56
N THR A 314 1.18 22.37 17.35
CA THR A 314 -0.15 21.78 17.59
C THR A 314 -0.14 20.38 18.18
N GLY A 315 1.03 19.88 18.57
CA GLY A 315 1.15 18.54 19.14
C GLY A 315 1.03 17.38 18.15
N ILE A 316 1.12 17.64 16.84
CA ILE A 316 1.34 16.54 15.88
C ILE A 316 2.79 16.09 15.99
N TYR A 317 2.96 14.86 16.47
CA TYR A 317 4.25 14.22 16.50
C TYR A 317 4.38 13.28 15.30
N VAL A 318 5.28 13.59 14.38
CA VAL A 318 5.68 12.62 13.35
C VAL A 318 6.60 11.60 14.02
N VAL A 319 6.01 10.55 14.55
CA VAL A 319 6.80 9.43 15.08
C VAL A 319 7.40 8.70 13.88
N ALA A 320 8.74 8.70 13.78
CA ALA A 320 9.44 7.89 12.79
C ALA A 320 9.00 6.44 12.95
N SER A 321 8.38 5.89 11.90
CA SER A 321 7.93 4.50 11.90
C SER A 321 9.14 3.55 11.92
N GLY A 322 9.17 2.65 12.84
CA GLY A 322 10.19 1.60 12.94
C GLY A 322 10.98 1.68 14.25
N HIS A 323 10.81 0.70 15.11
CA HIS A 323 11.49 0.49 16.40
C HIS A 323 11.19 1.45 17.56
N ALA A 324 10.10 2.22 17.49
CA ALA A 324 9.67 3.06 18.63
C ALA A 324 9.22 2.28 19.87
N ALA A 325 9.16 0.95 19.84
CA ALA A 325 8.87 0.13 21.01
C ALA A 325 10.08 0.00 21.97
N GLU A 326 11.31 0.09 21.45
CA GLU A 326 12.53 -0.03 22.27
C GLU A 326 13.02 1.32 22.83
N SER A 327 12.68 2.45 22.17
CA SER A 327 13.13 3.77 22.65
C SER A 327 12.30 4.35 23.79
N ARG A 328 11.10 3.81 24.09
CA ARG A 328 10.30 4.26 25.26
C ARG A 328 10.87 3.84 26.60
N ALA A 329 11.78 2.87 26.64
CA ALA A 329 12.43 2.43 27.88
C ALA A 329 13.60 3.34 28.33
N ASN A 330 14.06 4.25 27.48
CA ASN A 330 15.26 5.06 27.75
C ASN A 330 14.96 6.55 28.01
N PHE A 331 13.69 6.95 28.13
CA PHE A 331 13.27 8.33 28.47
C PHE A 331 12.25 8.33 29.62
N ALA A 332 12.50 7.53 30.67
CA ALA A 332 11.84 7.64 31.97
C ALA A 332 12.86 8.12 33.01
#